data_4b0e7ad9fdf71ab44894bf62592ecb34
#
_entry.id   4b0e7ad9fdf71ab44894bf62592ecb34
#
_cell.length_a   1.000
_cell.length_b   1.000
_cell.length_c   1.000
_cell.angle_alpha   90.00
_cell.angle_beta   90.00
_cell.angle_gamma   90.00
#
_symmetry.space_group_name_H-M   'P 1'
#
loop_
_entity.id
_entity.type
_entity.pdbx_description
1 polymer ?
#
loop_
_entity_poly.entity_id
_entity_poly.type
_entity_poly.pdbx_seq_one_letter_code
_entity_poly.pdbx_strand_id
1 'polypeptide(L)' 'VDVTMTTEQKVERMRHLVTEQSFMPDFDLVSKNDALNLIASLADSVKELSLRTLIQVTKIRKANPNNNWKDLAEYAICG' A
#
# COMPACT_ATOMS: atom_id res chain seq x y z
N VAL A 1 -14.36 25.10 -1.28
CA VAL A 1 -13.61 24.33 -2.25
C VAL A 1 -13.29 22.98 -1.69
N ASP A 2 -13.65 22.00 -2.43
CA ASP A 2 -13.38 20.64 -2.02
C ASP A 2 -11.93 20.28 -2.30
N VAL A 3 -11.24 19.82 -1.28
CA VAL A 3 -9.82 19.50 -1.38
C VAL A 3 -9.64 17.99 -1.48
N THR A 4 -10.61 17.32 -2.06
CA THR A 4 -10.53 15.87 -2.20
C THR A 4 -9.42 15.50 -3.14
N MET A 5 -8.48 14.71 -2.64
CA MET A 5 -7.37 14.23 -3.44
C MET A 5 -7.84 13.16 -4.41
N THR A 6 -7.29 13.21 -5.62
CA THR A 6 -7.54 12.13 -6.58
C THR A 6 -6.83 10.86 -6.14
N THR A 7 -7.22 9.73 -6.72
CA THR A 7 -6.58 8.45 -6.45
C THR A 7 -5.07 8.53 -6.74
N GLU A 8 -4.71 9.18 -7.85
CA GLU A 8 -3.31 9.32 -8.23
C GLU A 8 -2.53 10.13 -7.19
N GLN A 9 -3.13 11.20 -6.68
CA GLN A 9 -2.48 12.03 -5.67
C GLN A 9 -2.28 11.25 -4.37
N LYS A 10 -3.23 10.42 -3.98
CA LYS A 10 -3.09 9.60 -2.78
C LYS A 10 -1.97 8.59 -2.93
N VAL A 11 -1.88 7.93 -4.08
CA VAL A 11 -0.81 6.96 -4.35
C VAL A 11 0.54 7.65 -4.38
N GLU A 12 0.62 8.83 -4.99
CA GLU A 12 1.85 9.61 -5.04
C GLU A 12 2.33 9.97 -3.64
N ARG A 13 1.41 10.37 -2.78
CA ARG A 13 1.74 10.69 -1.39
C ARG A 13 2.28 9.47 -0.65
N MET A 14 1.66 8.31 -0.86
CA MET A 14 2.15 7.07 -0.28
C MET A 14 3.56 6.73 -0.77
N ARG A 15 3.83 6.99 -2.05
CA ARG A 15 5.14 6.73 -2.64
C ARG A 15 6.21 7.57 -1.96
N HIS A 16 5.92 8.84 -1.68
CA HIS A 16 6.84 9.69 -0.94
C HIS A 16 7.11 9.15 0.46
N LEU A 17 6.06 8.71 1.14
CA LEU A 17 6.20 8.16 2.49
C LEU A 17 7.02 6.88 2.50
N VAL A 18 6.87 6.04 1.49
CA VAL A 18 7.63 4.79 1.38
C VAL A 18 9.12 5.05 1.29
N THR A 19 9.52 6.17 0.69
CA THR A 19 10.95 6.53 0.60
C THR A 19 11.51 7.10 1.89
N GLU A 20 10.65 7.47 2.84
CA GLU A 20 11.09 7.97 4.14
C GLU A 20 11.62 6.84 4.99
N GLN A 21 12.84 7.01 5.53
CA GLN A 21 13.46 5.98 6.36
C GLN A 21 12.73 5.79 7.68
N SER A 22 12.09 6.84 8.17
CA SER A 22 11.33 6.77 9.43
C SER A 22 10.02 6.02 9.28
N PHE A 23 9.53 5.84 8.07
CA PHE A 23 8.27 5.14 7.83
C PHE A 23 8.50 3.64 7.75
N MET A 24 7.96 2.92 8.72
CA MET A 24 8.08 1.45 8.81
C MET A 24 9.54 0.99 8.68
N PRO A 25 10.41 1.42 9.60
CA PRO A 25 11.84 1.09 9.51
C PRO A 25 12.12 -0.41 9.62
N ASP A 26 11.17 -1.19 10.13
CA ASP A 26 11.32 -2.63 10.27
C ASP A 26 11.10 -3.38 8.95
N PHE A 27 10.66 -2.68 7.90
CA PHE A 27 10.36 -3.29 6.62
C PHE A 27 11.33 -2.80 5.55
N ASP A 28 11.66 -3.69 4.63
CA ASP A 28 12.53 -3.38 3.51
C ASP A 28 11.83 -2.40 2.55
N LEU A 29 12.63 -1.58 1.88
CA LEU A 29 12.10 -0.70 0.85
C LEU A 29 11.42 -1.52 -0.26
N VAL A 30 11.99 -2.67 -0.61
CA VAL A 30 11.41 -3.55 -1.63
C VAL A 30 10.02 -4.00 -1.22
N SER A 31 9.85 -4.43 0.03
CA SER A 31 8.54 -4.87 0.52
C SER A 31 7.53 -3.73 0.49
N LYS A 32 7.94 -2.54 0.89
CA LYS A 32 7.06 -1.36 0.88
C LYS A 32 6.68 -0.97 -0.54
N ASN A 33 7.64 -1.01 -1.46
CA ASN A 33 7.36 -0.72 -2.87
C ASN A 33 6.44 -1.74 -3.51
N ASP A 34 6.64 -3.02 -3.21
CA ASP A 34 5.75 -4.07 -3.72
C ASP A 34 4.32 -3.85 -3.23
N ALA A 35 4.16 -3.54 -1.95
CA ALA A 35 2.85 -3.25 -1.39
C ALA A 35 2.20 -2.05 -2.07
N LEU A 36 2.98 -0.99 -2.27
CA LEU A 36 2.47 0.21 -2.93
C LEU A 36 2.06 -0.07 -4.37
N ASN A 37 2.87 -0.84 -5.09
CA ASN A 37 2.55 -1.19 -6.47
C ASN A 37 1.24 -1.96 -6.56
N LEU A 38 1.01 -2.88 -5.64
CA LEU A 38 -0.24 -3.62 -5.60
C LEU A 38 -1.42 -2.68 -5.30
N ILE A 39 -1.26 -1.82 -4.32
CA ILE A 39 -2.30 -0.84 -3.98
C ILE A 39 -2.61 0.05 -5.17
N ALA A 40 -1.58 0.51 -5.88
CA ALA A 40 -1.76 1.36 -7.05
C ALA A 40 -2.54 0.64 -8.16
N SER A 41 -2.27 -0.64 -8.36
CA SER A 41 -2.97 -1.41 -9.39
C SER A 41 -4.43 -1.68 -9.01
N LEU A 42 -4.75 -1.67 -7.72
CA LEU A 42 -6.10 -1.92 -7.23
C LEU A 42 -6.78 -0.63 -6.74
N ALA A 43 -6.18 0.52 -7.01
CA ALA A 43 -6.63 1.79 -6.43
C ALA A 43 -8.10 2.08 -6.68
N ASP A 44 -8.61 1.71 -7.85
CA ASP A 44 -10.00 1.95 -8.18
C ASP A 44 -10.95 1.00 -7.43
N SER A 45 -10.44 -0.12 -6.95
CA SER A 45 -11.23 -1.13 -6.25
C SER A 45 -11.08 -1.05 -4.73
N VAL A 46 -10.06 -0.36 -4.25
CA VAL A 46 -9.79 -0.25 -2.82
C VAL A 46 -10.79 0.73 -2.20
N LYS A 47 -11.44 0.29 -1.12
CA LYS A 47 -12.45 1.12 -0.45
C LYS A 47 -11.84 2.36 0.19
N GLU A 48 -10.62 2.23 0.71
CA GLU A 48 -9.98 3.34 1.39
C GLU A 48 -8.48 3.32 1.09
N LEU A 49 -8.01 4.38 0.47
CA LEU A 49 -6.59 4.59 0.22
C LEU A 49 -6.00 5.39 1.37
N SER A 50 -5.39 4.71 2.33
CA SER A 50 -4.82 5.36 3.51
C SER A 50 -3.50 4.70 3.87
N LEU A 51 -2.77 5.34 4.80
CA LEU A 51 -1.54 4.78 5.32
C LEU A 51 -1.78 3.43 5.99
N ARG A 52 -2.94 3.28 6.64
CA ARG A 52 -3.30 2.02 7.26
C ARG A 52 -3.33 0.89 6.23
N THR A 53 -3.91 1.16 5.06
CA THR A 53 -3.95 0.19 3.98
C THR A 53 -2.55 -0.20 3.55
N LEU A 54 -1.67 0.77 3.39
CA LEU A 54 -0.28 0.52 3.01
C LEU A 54 0.44 -0.34 4.06
N ILE A 55 0.27 0.00 5.33
CA ILE A 55 0.89 -0.74 6.42
C ILE A 55 0.37 -2.18 6.42
N GLN A 56 -0.93 -2.35 6.28
CA GLN A 56 -1.56 -3.67 6.28
C GLN A 56 -1.01 -4.54 5.15
N VAL A 57 -0.96 -4.01 3.94
CA VAL A 57 -0.46 -4.75 2.79
C VAL A 57 1.02 -5.09 2.96
N THR A 58 1.81 -4.16 3.48
CA THR A 58 3.23 -4.40 3.72
C THR A 58 3.44 -5.52 4.72
N LYS A 59 2.63 -5.55 5.78
CA LYS A 59 2.70 -6.63 6.77
C LYS A 59 2.36 -7.98 6.16
N ILE A 60 1.33 -8.01 5.32
CA ILE A 60 0.94 -9.23 4.61
C ILE A 60 2.07 -9.70 3.70
N ARG A 61 2.70 -8.78 3.01
CA ARG A 61 3.84 -9.09 2.12
C ARG A 61 4.98 -9.74 2.90
N LYS A 62 5.30 -9.18 4.06
CA LYS A 62 6.39 -9.70 4.89
C LYS A 62 6.06 -11.06 5.48
N ALA A 63 4.82 -11.26 5.89
CA ALA A 63 4.39 -12.52 6.50
C ALA A 63 4.30 -13.65 5.48
N ASN A 64 4.09 -13.31 4.20
CA ASN A 64 3.88 -14.29 3.14
C ASN A 64 4.86 -14.02 2.00
N PRO A 65 6.10 -14.50 2.08
CA PRO A 65 7.11 -14.21 1.06
C PRO A 65 6.80 -14.82 -0.31
N ASN A 66 5.83 -15.72 -0.38
CA ASN A 66 5.38 -16.31 -1.64
C ASN A 66 4.44 -15.36 -2.37
N ASN A 67 4.13 -15.67 -3.62
CA ASN A 67 3.27 -14.82 -4.43
C ASN A 67 1.84 -14.73 -3.91
N ASN A 68 1.45 -15.58 -2.98
CA ASN A 68 0.10 -15.59 -2.42
C ASN A 68 -0.23 -14.32 -1.63
N TRP A 69 0.78 -13.55 -1.23
CA TRP A 69 0.54 -12.33 -0.49
C TRP A 69 -0.34 -11.34 -1.25
N LYS A 70 -0.26 -11.35 -2.57
CA LYS A 70 -1.06 -10.45 -3.41
C LYS A 70 -2.55 -10.77 -3.28
N ASP A 71 -2.90 -12.05 -3.32
CA ASP A 71 -4.29 -12.47 -3.19
C ASP A 71 -4.81 -12.15 -1.80
N LEU A 72 -4.01 -12.40 -0.77
CA LEU A 72 -4.39 -12.10 0.60
C LEU A 72 -4.58 -10.61 0.82
N ALA A 73 -3.67 -9.79 0.27
CA ALA A 73 -3.76 -8.35 0.40
C ALA A 73 -4.98 -7.80 -0.33
N GLU A 74 -5.24 -8.30 -1.54
CA GLU A 74 -6.41 -7.88 -2.30
C GLU A 74 -7.69 -8.18 -1.53
N TYR A 75 -7.79 -9.37 -0.97
CA TYR A 75 -8.94 -9.76 -0.16
C TYR A 75 -9.08 -8.84 1.05
N ALA A 76 -7.98 -8.50 1.69
CA ALA A 76 -8.00 -7.68 2.89
C ALA A 76 -8.43 -6.24 2.62
N ILE A 77 -8.04 -5.67 1.47
CA ILE A 77 -8.30 -4.26 1.18
C ILE A 77 -9.48 -4.03 0.25
N CYS A 78 -9.85 -5.03 -0.53
CA CYS A 78 -10.98 -4.92 -1.48
C CYS A 78 -12.19 -5.76 -1.04
N GLY A 79 -11.92 -6.75 -0.27
CA GLY A 79 -12.95 -7.65 0.22
C GLY A 79 -13.71 -7.10 1.39
#